data_c1d79973843409ac196cf95ef5581763
#
_entry.id   c1d79973843409ac196cf95ef5581763
#
_cell.length_a   1.000
_cell.length_b   1.000
_cell.length_c   1.000
_cell.angle_alpha   90.00
_cell.angle_beta   90.00
_cell.angle_gamma   90.00
#
_symmetry.space_group_name_H-M   'P 1'
#
loop_
_entity.id
_entity.type
_entity.pdbx_description
1 polymer ?
#
loop_
_entity_poly.entity_id
_entity_poly.type
_entity_poly.pdbx_seq_one_letter_code
_entity_poly.pdbx_strand_id
1 'polypeptide(L)'
;MIKVQEYRGHIRNWEELCERLGISLLLPRKEREEEILVKAYETWGYEMADHMHGMFAFALWDEENNQLFCLRDPFGTKPFYYYETEDGTLLYGTTIRKIMEQPGFKKELNEEMLQLYLSLTYVAGENTFFRGLKKLMPGRYLIWKDGDRKSVV
;
A
#
# COMPACT_ATOMS: atom_id res chain seq x y z
N MET A 1 13.62 -7.54 11.05
CA MET A 1 12.26 -8.18 11.15
C MET A 1 11.30 -7.43 10.25
N ILE A 2 10.49 -8.16 9.47
CA ILE A 2 9.45 -7.58 8.61
C ILE A 2 8.11 -7.63 9.33
N LYS A 3 7.39 -6.52 9.34
CA LYS A 3 6.08 -6.41 10.01
C LYS A 3 5.01 -5.93 9.05
N VAL A 4 3.86 -6.61 9.00
CA VAL A 4 2.68 -6.14 8.28
C VAL A 4 2.06 -4.98 9.05
N GLN A 5 2.04 -3.79 8.45
CA GLN A 5 1.47 -2.58 9.05
C GLN A 5 0.04 -2.35 8.60
N GLU A 6 -0.25 -2.65 7.34
CA GLU A 6 -1.56 -2.52 6.72
C GLU A 6 -1.73 -3.63 5.70
N TYR A 7 -2.90 -4.27 5.69
CA TYR A 7 -3.27 -5.23 4.65
C TYR A 7 -4.77 -5.24 4.43
N ARG A 8 -5.15 -5.19 3.17
CA ARG A 8 -6.54 -5.35 2.74
C ARG A 8 -6.58 -6.12 1.42
N GLY A 9 -7.38 -7.15 1.36
CA GLY A 9 -7.59 -7.89 0.12
C GLY A 9 -7.59 -9.39 0.27
N HIS A 10 -7.17 -10.05 -0.81
CA HIS A 10 -7.09 -11.50 -0.91
C HIS A 10 -6.03 -11.92 -1.92
N ILE A 11 -5.17 -12.85 -1.53
CA ILE A 11 -4.16 -13.48 -2.37
C ILE A 11 -4.78 -14.73 -2.98
N ARG A 12 -4.94 -14.76 -4.31
CA ARG A 12 -5.61 -15.87 -5.00
C ARG A 12 -4.77 -17.12 -5.10
N ASN A 13 -3.48 -16.97 -5.40
CA ASN A 13 -2.53 -18.08 -5.51
C ASN A 13 -1.84 -18.43 -4.18
N TRP A 14 -2.55 -18.30 -3.08
CA TRP A 14 -2.02 -18.53 -1.73
C TRP A 14 -1.51 -19.96 -1.51
N GLU A 15 -2.14 -20.98 -2.14
CA GLU A 15 -1.71 -22.39 -2.02
C GLU A 15 -0.32 -22.59 -2.62
N GLU A 16 -0.11 -22.11 -3.85
CA GLU A 16 1.17 -22.12 -4.54
C GLU A 16 2.24 -21.38 -3.71
N LEU A 17 1.92 -20.21 -3.19
CA LEU A 17 2.84 -19.41 -2.39
C LEU A 17 3.19 -20.10 -1.07
N CYS A 18 2.21 -20.71 -0.41
CA CYS A 18 2.47 -21.48 0.81
C CYS A 18 3.44 -22.64 0.56
N GLU A 19 3.26 -23.39 -0.53
CA GLU A 19 4.16 -24.47 -0.92
C GLU A 19 5.58 -23.95 -1.18
N ARG A 20 5.71 -22.88 -1.97
CA ARG A 20 7.01 -22.30 -2.32
C ARG A 20 7.74 -21.66 -1.14
N LEU A 21 7.01 -21.09 -0.19
CA LEU A 21 7.54 -20.36 0.96
C LEU A 21 7.60 -21.21 2.25
N GLY A 22 7.14 -22.46 2.19
CA GLY A 22 7.13 -23.36 3.36
C GLY A 22 6.16 -22.92 4.46
N ILE A 23 4.99 -22.41 4.09
CA ILE A 23 3.95 -21.93 5.00
C ILE A 23 2.89 -23.03 5.20
N SER A 24 2.43 -23.21 6.43
CA SER A 24 1.38 -24.21 6.72
C SER A 24 0.05 -23.82 6.09
N LEU A 25 -0.55 -24.76 5.36
CA LEU A 25 -1.89 -24.60 4.78
C LEU A 25 -3.00 -24.59 5.85
N LEU A 26 -2.69 -25.04 7.06
CA LEU A 26 -3.65 -25.13 8.17
C LEU A 26 -3.83 -23.81 8.92
N LEU A 27 -3.03 -22.80 8.64
CA LEU A 27 -3.17 -21.49 9.26
C LEU A 27 -4.51 -20.83 8.88
N PRO A 28 -5.12 -20.09 9.81
CA PRO A 28 -6.26 -19.23 9.49
C PRO A 28 -5.90 -18.28 8.36
N ARG A 29 -6.87 -17.96 7.52
CA ARG A 29 -6.65 -17.14 6.31
C ARG A 29 -5.84 -15.87 6.58
N LYS A 30 -6.22 -15.11 7.60
CA LYS A 30 -5.55 -13.83 7.90
C LYS A 30 -4.08 -14.04 8.25
N GLU A 31 -3.79 -14.95 9.17
CA GLU A 31 -2.42 -15.27 9.59
C GLU A 31 -1.58 -15.81 8.42
N ARG A 32 -2.16 -16.67 7.61
CA ARG A 32 -1.53 -17.25 6.42
C ARG A 32 -1.18 -16.18 5.39
N GLU A 33 -2.11 -15.28 5.06
CA GLU A 33 -1.87 -14.21 4.10
C GLU A 33 -0.83 -13.20 4.63
N GLU A 34 -0.85 -12.87 5.90
CA GLU A 34 0.19 -12.04 6.53
C GLU A 34 1.57 -12.71 6.50
N GLU A 35 1.64 -14.01 6.78
CA GLU A 35 2.89 -14.78 6.69
C GLU A 35 3.41 -14.88 5.25
N ILE A 36 2.52 -15.02 4.26
CA ILE A 36 2.87 -14.97 2.84
C ILE A 36 3.53 -13.63 2.50
N LEU A 37 2.94 -12.51 2.94
CA LEU A 37 3.51 -11.18 2.67
C LEU A 37 4.92 -11.03 3.24
N VAL A 38 5.13 -11.45 4.48
CA VAL A 38 6.44 -11.38 5.15
C VAL A 38 7.47 -12.25 4.43
N LYS A 39 7.18 -13.53 4.23
CA LYS A 39 8.11 -14.48 3.60
C LYS A 39 8.37 -14.19 2.12
N ALA A 40 7.36 -13.71 1.40
CA ALA A 40 7.54 -13.29 0.01
C ALA A 40 8.48 -12.10 -0.10
N TYR A 41 8.35 -11.12 0.80
CA TYR A 41 9.27 -9.99 0.84
C TYR A 41 10.70 -10.42 1.25
N GLU A 42 10.85 -11.27 2.25
CA GLU A 42 12.14 -11.82 2.66
C GLU A 42 12.83 -12.63 1.54
N THR A 43 12.05 -13.34 0.72
CA THR A 43 12.57 -14.22 -0.34
C THR A 43 12.87 -13.47 -1.63
N TRP A 44 11.96 -12.58 -2.05
CA TRP A 44 12.00 -11.94 -3.37
C TRP A 44 12.14 -10.41 -3.31
N GLY A 45 12.11 -9.81 -2.12
CA GLY A 45 12.16 -8.35 -1.99
C GLY A 45 11.03 -7.68 -2.78
N TYR A 46 11.37 -6.65 -3.55
CA TYR A 46 10.37 -5.92 -4.34
C TYR A 46 9.79 -6.73 -5.51
N GLU A 47 10.49 -7.77 -5.97
CA GLU A 47 10.02 -8.68 -7.03
C GLU A 47 8.88 -9.60 -6.56
N MET A 48 8.53 -9.56 -5.25
CA MET A 48 7.39 -10.33 -4.74
C MET A 48 6.09 -10.02 -5.51
N ALA A 49 5.97 -8.81 -6.06
CA ALA A 49 4.83 -8.39 -6.86
C ALA A 49 4.59 -9.32 -8.08
N ASP A 50 5.65 -9.82 -8.69
CA ASP A 50 5.58 -10.68 -9.88
C ASP A 50 5.10 -12.10 -9.55
N HIS A 51 5.18 -12.49 -8.28
CA HIS A 51 4.78 -13.81 -7.81
C HIS A 51 3.38 -13.86 -7.20
N MET A 52 2.78 -12.71 -6.93
CA MET A 52 1.51 -12.61 -6.24
C MET A 52 0.35 -12.31 -7.20
N HIS A 53 -0.70 -13.12 -7.12
CA HIS A 53 -1.93 -12.91 -7.88
C HIS A 53 -3.10 -12.68 -6.93
N GLY A 54 -3.87 -11.63 -7.17
CA GLY A 54 -5.03 -11.32 -6.34
C GLY A 54 -5.44 -9.86 -6.37
N MET A 55 -6.22 -9.50 -5.38
CA MET A 55 -6.73 -8.15 -5.15
C MET A 55 -6.24 -7.70 -3.78
N PHE A 56 -5.24 -6.84 -3.74
CA PHE A 56 -4.61 -6.46 -2.47
C PHE A 56 -3.99 -5.07 -2.47
N ALA A 57 -3.89 -4.52 -1.30
CA ALA A 57 -3.05 -3.38 -0.98
C ALA A 57 -2.46 -3.59 0.42
N PHE A 58 -1.17 -3.36 0.59
CA PHE A 58 -0.51 -3.57 1.87
C PHE A 58 0.68 -2.64 2.08
N ALA A 59 1.11 -2.56 3.33
CA ALA A 59 2.32 -1.90 3.77
C ALA A 59 3.12 -2.82 4.70
N LEU A 60 4.40 -2.99 4.42
CA LEU A 60 5.36 -3.74 5.21
C LEU A 60 6.43 -2.80 5.78
N TRP A 61 6.71 -2.93 7.05
CA TRP A 61 7.83 -2.27 7.69
C TRP A 61 9.04 -3.20 7.77
N ASP A 62 10.12 -2.79 7.15
CA ASP A 62 11.40 -3.49 7.18
C ASP A 62 12.32 -2.80 8.19
N GLU A 63 12.47 -3.41 9.36
CA GLU A 63 13.27 -2.85 10.44
C GLU A 63 14.77 -2.81 10.12
N GLU A 64 15.29 -3.79 9.37
CA GLU A 64 16.70 -3.87 9.04
C GLU A 64 17.14 -2.77 8.10
N ASN A 65 16.29 -2.45 7.12
CA ASN A 65 16.56 -1.42 6.14
C ASN A 65 15.97 -0.05 6.52
N ASN A 66 15.24 0.03 7.64
CA ASN A 66 14.53 1.21 8.11
C ASN A 66 13.64 1.82 7.02
N GLN A 67 12.82 0.97 6.39
CA GLN A 67 11.98 1.39 5.27
C GLN A 67 10.57 0.82 5.34
N LEU A 68 9.64 1.60 4.79
CA LEU A 68 8.28 1.18 4.52
C LEU A 68 8.15 0.79 3.05
N PHE A 69 7.65 -0.41 2.79
CA PHE A 69 7.31 -0.89 1.46
C PHE A 69 5.80 -1.06 1.33
N CYS A 70 5.19 -0.35 0.39
CA CYS A 70 3.76 -0.42 0.11
C CYS A 70 3.55 -0.91 -1.32
N LEU A 71 2.60 -1.81 -1.52
CA LEU A 71 2.26 -2.36 -2.83
C LEU A 71 0.74 -2.38 -3.04
N ARG A 72 0.33 -2.07 -4.26
CA ARG A 72 -1.06 -2.18 -4.73
C ARG A 72 -1.14 -3.12 -5.92
N ASP A 73 -2.17 -3.96 -5.96
CA ASP A 73 -2.39 -4.92 -7.05
C ASP A 73 -2.48 -4.24 -8.44
N PRO A 74 -2.18 -4.97 -9.54
CA PRO A 74 -2.15 -4.41 -10.89
C PRO A 74 -3.47 -3.80 -11.36
N PHE A 75 -4.60 -4.26 -10.84
CA PHE A 75 -5.92 -3.74 -11.19
C PHE A 75 -6.40 -2.62 -10.27
N GLY A 76 -5.68 -2.37 -9.17
CA GLY A 76 -6.04 -1.36 -8.18
C GLY A 76 -7.39 -1.61 -7.51
N THR A 77 -7.74 -2.88 -7.31
CA THR A 77 -9.03 -3.27 -6.75
C THR A 77 -9.20 -2.83 -5.31
N LYS A 78 -8.10 -2.84 -4.55
CA LYS A 78 -8.07 -2.31 -3.19
C LYS A 78 -7.38 -0.96 -3.20
N PRO A 79 -7.97 0.08 -2.57
CA PRO A 79 -7.35 1.39 -2.50
C PRO A 79 -6.17 1.40 -1.54
N PHE A 80 -5.22 2.28 -1.81
CA PHE A 80 -4.14 2.62 -0.90
C PHE A 80 -3.81 4.11 -1.04
N TYR A 81 -3.72 4.82 0.08
CA TYR A 81 -3.47 6.25 0.13
C TYR A 81 -2.25 6.56 0.99
N TYR A 82 -1.59 7.66 0.68
CA TYR A 82 -0.47 8.16 1.46
C TYR A 82 -0.45 9.69 1.47
N TYR A 83 0.12 10.24 2.53
CA TYR A 83 0.23 11.67 2.76
C TYR A 83 1.52 11.97 3.50
N GLU A 84 2.31 12.91 2.99
CA GLU A 84 3.51 13.40 3.65
C GLU A 84 3.18 14.65 4.47
N THR A 85 3.45 14.60 5.76
CA THR A 85 3.25 15.74 6.65
C THR A 85 4.36 16.77 6.48
N GLU A 86 4.16 17.99 7.02
CA GLU A 86 5.18 19.04 6.92
C GLU A 86 6.49 18.70 7.63
N ASP A 87 6.46 17.86 8.65
CA ASP A 87 7.65 17.39 9.38
C ASP A 87 8.33 16.17 8.70
N GLY A 88 7.85 15.76 7.53
CA GLY A 88 8.40 14.64 6.77
C GLY A 88 7.92 13.26 7.23
N THR A 89 6.89 13.17 8.06
CA THR A 89 6.28 11.88 8.43
C THR A 89 5.35 11.38 7.32
N LEU A 90 5.40 10.10 7.00
CA LEU A 90 4.47 9.48 6.06
C LEU A 90 3.25 8.91 6.79
N LEU A 91 2.07 9.42 6.47
CA LEU A 91 0.79 8.83 6.86
C LEU A 91 0.29 7.96 5.70
N TYR A 92 -0.23 6.77 5.99
CA TYR A 92 -0.70 5.84 4.98
C TYR A 92 -1.88 5.01 5.48
N GLY A 93 -2.60 4.42 4.54
CA GLY A 93 -3.72 3.53 4.86
C GLY A 93 -4.52 3.13 3.64
N THR A 94 -5.37 2.14 3.83
CA THR A 94 -6.27 1.63 2.79
C THR A 94 -7.57 2.44 2.66
N THR A 95 -7.77 3.44 3.51
CA THR A 95 -8.89 4.38 3.43
C THR A 95 -8.41 5.80 3.74
N ILE A 96 -9.04 6.79 3.11
CA ILE A 96 -8.77 8.21 3.39
C ILE A 96 -9.05 8.53 4.87
N ARG A 97 -10.09 7.95 5.45
CA ARG A 97 -10.48 8.17 6.84
C ARG A 97 -9.34 7.82 7.82
N LYS A 98 -8.67 6.69 7.60
CA LYS A 98 -7.53 6.29 8.44
C LYS A 98 -6.40 7.33 8.46
N ILE A 99 -6.18 8.00 7.33
CA ILE A 99 -5.17 9.05 7.24
C ILE A 99 -5.64 10.33 7.94
N MET A 100 -6.90 10.70 7.75
CA MET A 100 -7.47 11.91 8.36
C MET A 100 -7.48 11.87 9.90
N GLU A 101 -7.58 10.67 10.48
CA GLU A 101 -7.59 10.46 11.94
C GLU A 101 -6.16 10.47 12.54
N GLN A 102 -5.12 10.45 11.72
CA GLN A 102 -3.72 10.47 12.20
C GLN A 102 -3.24 11.89 12.47
N PRO A 103 -2.40 12.09 13.52
CA PRO A 103 -1.80 13.38 13.81
C PRO A 103 -0.96 13.89 12.63
N GLY A 104 -1.03 15.19 12.35
CA GLY A 104 -0.25 15.84 11.30
C GLY A 104 -0.97 15.94 9.95
N PHE A 105 -2.12 15.32 9.79
CA PHE A 105 -2.93 15.51 8.58
C PHE A 105 -3.57 16.89 8.56
N LYS A 106 -3.39 17.64 7.48
CA LYS A 106 -4.06 18.91 7.23
C LYS A 106 -5.19 18.74 6.22
N LYS A 107 -6.41 19.00 6.66
CA LYS A 107 -7.59 18.89 5.80
C LYS A 107 -7.73 20.16 4.94
N GLU A 108 -7.13 20.16 3.77
CA GLU A 108 -7.26 21.22 2.77
C GLU A 108 -7.85 20.64 1.48
N LEU A 109 -8.84 21.34 0.91
CA LEU A 109 -9.43 20.94 -0.37
C LEU A 109 -8.46 21.21 -1.53
N ASN A 110 -8.42 20.28 -2.47
CA ASN A 110 -7.74 20.44 -3.74
C ASN A 110 -8.75 20.99 -4.77
N GLU A 111 -8.76 22.30 -4.97
CA GLU A 111 -9.73 22.98 -5.83
C GLU A 111 -9.62 22.54 -7.30
N GLU A 112 -8.42 22.24 -7.79
CA GLU A 112 -8.21 21.73 -9.15
C GLU A 112 -8.90 20.38 -9.36
N MET A 113 -8.82 19.50 -8.37
CA MET A 113 -9.49 18.19 -8.42
C MET A 113 -11.01 18.32 -8.33
N LEU A 114 -11.49 19.29 -7.56
CA LEU A 114 -12.92 19.58 -7.50
C LEU A 114 -13.45 20.08 -8.86
N GLN A 115 -12.76 21.02 -9.52
CA GLN A 115 -13.11 21.48 -10.85
C GLN A 115 -13.08 20.36 -11.89
N LEU A 116 -12.05 19.52 -11.83
CA LEU A 116 -11.91 18.37 -12.72
C LEU A 116 -13.07 17.38 -12.53
N TYR A 117 -13.43 17.10 -11.28
CA TYR A 117 -14.56 16.24 -10.94
C TYR A 117 -15.88 16.80 -11.46
N LEU A 118 -16.14 18.09 -11.30
CA LEU A 118 -17.35 18.74 -11.82
C LEU A 118 -17.45 18.67 -13.35
N SER A 119 -16.31 18.61 -14.03
CA SER A 119 -16.24 18.51 -15.49
C SER A 119 -16.34 17.07 -16.01
N LEU A 120 -15.67 16.12 -15.34
CA LEU A 120 -15.50 14.74 -15.81
C LEU A 120 -16.27 13.70 -14.99
N THR A 121 -16.88 14.09 -13.87
CA THR A 121 -17.58 13.21 -12.91
C THR A 121 -16.73 12.12 -12.25
N TYR A 122 -15.40 12.16 -12.40
CA TYR A 122 -14.46 11.28 -11.71
C TYR A 122 -13.11 11.97 -11.48
N VAL A 123 -12.34 11.46 -10.51
CA VAL A 123 -10.98 11.93 -10.20
C VAL A 123 -9.98 10.94 -10.78
N ALA A 124 -9.30 11.35 -11.84
CA ALA A 124 -8.24 10.56 -12.47
C ALA A 124 -6.88 10.83 -11.82
N GLY A 125 -5.97 9.83 -11.92
CA GLY A 125 -4.59 9.95 -11.45
C GLY A 125 -4.42 9.76 -9.93
N GLU A 126 -3.24 10.16 -9.44
CA GLU A 126 -2.85 9.95 -8.04
C GLU A 126 -3.47 10.95 -7.05
N ASN A 127 -3.90 12.11 -7.51
CA ASN A 127 -4.45 13.16 -6.65
C ASN A 127 -5.85 12.81 -6.13
N THR A 128 -6.19 13.37 -4.97
CA THR A 128 -7.51 13.25 -4.33
C THR A 128 -8.12 14.64 -4.15
N PHE A 129 -9.34 14.70 -3.58
CA PHE A 129 -9.96 15.97 -3.19
C PHE A 129 -9.23 16.71 -2.07
N PHE A 130 -8.32 16.04 -1.37
CA PHE A 130 -7.50 16.64 -0.33
C PHE A 130 -6.10 16.91 -0.84
N ARG A 131 -5.62 18.14 -0.63
CA ARG A 131 -4.28 18.56 -1.05
C ARG A 131 -3.20 17.72 -0.37
N GLY A 132 -2.28 17.19 -1.17
CA GLY A 132 -1.17 16.36 -0.70
C GLY A 132 -1.54 14.91 -0.38
N LEU A 133 -2.82 14.56 -0.26
CA LEU A 133 -3.28 13.19 -0.09
C LEU A 133 -3.35 12.50 -1.44
N LYS A 134 -2.54 11.46 -1.63
CA LYS A 134 -2.37 10.77 -2.91
C LYS A 134 -2.81 9.31 -2.84
N LYS A 135 -3.25 8.80 -3.98
CA LYS A 135 -3.49 7.37 -4.20
C LYS A 135 -2.23 6.71 -4.71
N LEU A 136 -1.88 5.56 -4.17
CA LEU A 136 -0.93 4.66 -4.82
C LEU A 136 -1.61 4.07 -6.06
N MET A 137 -0.99 4.28 -7.23
CA MET A 137 -1.60 3.85 -8.50
C MET A 137 -1.59 2.33 -8.65
N PRO A 138 -2.53 1.74 -9.43
CA PRO A 138 -2.56 0.32 -9.69
C PRO A 138 -1.23 -0.23 -10.22
N GLY A 139 -0.80 -1.39 -9.73
CA GLY A 139 0.42 -2.05 -10.16
C GLY A 139 1.70 -1.33 -9.75
N ARG A 140 1.61 -0.40 -8.81
CA ARG A 140 2.78 0.34 -8.33
C ARG A 140 3.10 0.03 -6.88
N TYR A 141 4.36 0.23 -6.53
CA TYR A 141 4.80 0.20 -5.16
C TYR A 141 5.45 1.52 -4.73
N LEU A 142 5.45 1.76 -3.44
CA LEU A 142 6.05 2.89 -2.78
C LEU A 142 7.11 2.39 -1.80
N ILE A 143 8.31 2.95 -1.87
CA ILE A 143 9.33 2.79 -0.84
C ILE A 143 9.48 4.14 -0.14
N TRP A 144 9.40 4.12 1.19
CA TRP A 144 9.68 5.27 2.04
C TRP A 144 10.82 4.95 2.98
N LYS A 145 11.89 5.71 2.90
CA LYS A 145 13.08 5.54 3.72
C LYS A 145 13.63 6.90 4.11
N ASP A 146 13.86 7.13 5.41
CA ASP A 146 14.51 8.32 5.96
C ASP A 146 13.96 9.67 5.41
N GLY A 147 12.65 9.76 5.22
CA GLY A 147 12.00 10.95 4.66
C GLY A 147 12.12 11.09 3.14
N ASP A 148 12.74 10.15 2.45
CA ASP A 148 12.83 10.12 0.98
C ASP A 148 11.86 9.10 0.37
N ARG A 149 11.03 9.57 -0.54
CA ARG A 149 10.06 8.74 -1.25
C ARG A 149 10.60 8.27 -2.59
N LYS A 150 10.69 6.97 -2.76
CA LYS A 150 10.93 6.35 -4.07
C LYS A 150 9.70 5.61 -4.52
N SER A 151 9.04 6.12 -5.55
CA SER A 151 7.99 5.39 -6.26
C SER A 151 8.60 4.75 -7.50
N VAL A 152 8.44 3.44 -7.64
CA VAL A 152 8.91 2.68 -8.80
C VAL A 152 7.75 1.91 -9.40
N VAL A 153 7.76 1.82 -10.72
CA VAL A 153 6.74 1.10 -11.54
C VAL A 153 6.94 -0.40 -11.44
#